data_b9460ec3991eacfb29e40e5fd25124df
#
_entry.id   b9460ec3991eacfb29e40e5fd25124df
#
_cell.length_a   1.000
_cell.length_b   1.000
_cell.length_c   1.000
_cell.angle_alpha   90.00
_cell.angle_beta   90.00
_cell.angle_gamma   90.00
#
_symmetry.space_group_name_H-M   'P 1'
#
loop_
_entity.id
_entity.type
_entity.pdbx_description
1 polymer ?
#
loop_
_entity_poly.entity_id
_entity_poly.type
_entity_poly.pdbx_seq_one_letter_code
_entity_poly.pdbx_strand_id
1 'polypeptide(L)'
;MSVKLIIARVNKNLTTGNPSRNTPHYEYPEGIPECHADIVEELQTKVQDIRFIHIQKGDSNKKNRSGNAAVVKLEIPTGKVYNLEATSKRDPLNIPGEEDGPKQFFLPRFDRARGCLNECDAEYKLFNALAQDLERDDVSLDIEGILYLYTEKDMCSGCNITCDEDFKMRFPNIQVIIFYNQPYP
;
A
#
# COMPACT_ATOMS: atom_id res chain seq x y z
N MET A 1 16.21 12.65 22.37
CA MET A 1 17.19 12.27 21.33
C MET A 1 16.56 12.56 19.97
N SER A 2 17.20 13.39 19.16
CA SER A 2 16.64 13.84 17.89
C SER A 2 16.75 12.71 16.85
N VAL A 3 15.62 12.20 16.38
CA VAL A 3 15.59 11.24 15.27
C VAL A 3 16.02 12.00 14.01
N LYS A 4 17.19 11.66 13.48
CA LYS A 4 17.65 12.20 12.20
C LYS A 4 16.75 11.64 11.10
N LEU A 5 15.93 12.51 10.56
CA LEU A 5 15.21 12.29 9.31
C LEU A 5 16.25 11.95 8.23
N ILE A 6 16.33 10.70 7.80
CA ILE A 6 17.12 10.33 6.63
C ILE A 6 16.29 10.77 5.42
N ILE A 7 16.54 12.01 4.98
CA ILE A 7 16.01 12.49 3.71
C ILE A 7 16.84 11.82 2.63
N ALA A 8 16.39 10.67 2.12
CA ALA A 8 16.86 10.15 0.86
C ALA A 8 16.55 11.20 -0.21
N ARG A 9 17.54 11.62 -0.97
CA ARG A 9 17.37 12.57 -2.06
C ARG A 9 16.40 11.97 -3.06
N VAL A 10 15.16 12.42 -3.04
CA VAL A 10 14.16 12.13 -4.06
C VAL A 10 14.72 12.59 -5.40
N ASN A 11 14.85 11.68 -6.33
CA ASN A 11 15.29 11.99 -7.69
C ASN A 11 14.24 12.92 -8.31
N LYS A 12 14.59 14.19 -8.53
CA LYS A 12 13.67 15.27 -8.93
C LYS A 12 13.07 15.12 -10.35
N ASN A 13 13.29 14.00 -11.02
CA ASN A 13 12.92 13.81 -12.42
C ASN A 13 11.68 12.93 -12.64
N LEU A 14 11.00 12.50 -11.59
CA LEU A 14 9.73 11.75 -11.72
C LEU A 14 8.54 12.64 -11.40
N THR A 15 8.33 13.66 -12.24
CA THR A 15 7.08 14.43 -12.25
C THR A 15 6.06 13.72 -13.16
N THR A 16 5.47 12.65 -12.69
CA THR A 16 4.22 12.17 -13.24
C THR A 16 3.09 12.59 -12.31
N GLY A 17 2.52 13.74 -12.59
CA GLY A 17 1.11 14.05 -12.46
C GLY A 17 0.47 14.16 -11.07
N ASN A 18 1.13 13.93 -9.94
CA ASN A 18 0.50 14.06 -8.62
C ASN A 18 1.31 14.98 -7.70
N PRO A 19 0.91 16.27 -7.53
CA PRO A 19 1.74 17.28 -6.85
C PRO A 19 1.79 17.19 -5.33
N SER A 20 1.11 16.23 -4.69
CA SER A 20 0.96 16.17 -3.22
C SER A 20 1.50 14.91 -2.57
N ARG A 21 2.47 14.23 -3.17
CA ARG A 21 3.07 13.02 -2.56
C ARG A 21 4.07 13.39 -1.48
N ASN A 22 3.66 13.22 -0.24
CA ASN A 22 4.54 13.39 0.93
C ASN A 22 5.24 12.10 1.36
N THR A 23 4.83 10.96 0.81
CA THR A 23 5.37 9.64 1.10
C THR A 23 6.39 9.24 0.02
N PRO A 24 7.56 8.67 0.38
CA PRO A 24 8.53 8.16 -0.58
C PRO A 24 7.97 7.03 -1.45
N HIS A 25 8.06 7.17 -2.77
CA HIS A 25 7.69 6.19 -3.78
C HIS A 25 8.91 5.81 -4.61
N TYR A 26 9.17 4.52 -4.76
CA TYR A 26 10.31 3.99 -5.51
C TYR A 26 9.85 3.02 -6.59
N GLU A 27 10.29 3.23 -7.83
CA GLU A 27 9.99 2.34 -8.95
C GLU A 27 10.99 1.18 -8.99
N TYR A 28 10.47 -0.03 -9.06
CA TYR A 28 11.26 -1.26 -9.18
C TYR A 28 11.50 -1.58 -10.68
N PRO A 29 12.69 -2.10 -11.03
CA PRO A 29 13.84 -2.38 -10.15
C PRO A 29 14.84 -1.22 -10.00
N GLU A 30 14.77 -0.19 -10.84
CA GLU A 30 15.87 0.76 -11.03
C GLU A 30 15.94 1.88 -9.99
N GLY A 31 14.80 2.18 -9.36
CA GLY A 31 14.69 3.26 -8.38
C GLY A 31 14.89 2.86 -6.92
N ILE A 32 15.18 1.60 -6.63
CA ILE A 32 15.23 1.07 -5.27
C ILE A 32 16.55 1.41 -4.58
N PRO A 33 16.52 2.08 -3.41
CA PRO A 33 17.71 2.25 -2.58
C PRO A 33 18.27 0.91 -2.12
N GLU A 34 19.60 0.78 -2.09
CA GLU A 34 20.28 -0.46 -1.69
C GLU A 34 19.84 -0.97 -0.31
N CYS A 35 19.59 -0.05 0.63
CA CYS A 35 19.13 -0.40 1.99
C CYS A 35 17.72 -1.04 2.03
N HIS A 36 16.98 -1.05 0.92
CA HIS A 36 15.66 -1.65 0.81
C HIS A 36 15.63 -2.86 -0.14
N ALA A 37 16.76 -3.27 -0.71
CA ALA A 37 16.80 -4.31 -1.73
C ALA A 37 16.16 -5.63 -1.24
N ASP A 38 16.55 -6.11 -0.06
CA ASP A 38 16.08 -7.38 0.49
C ASP A 38 14.57 -7.36 0.76
N ILE A 39 14.06 -6.29 1.38
CA ILE A 39 12.62 -6.16 1.68
C ILE A 39 11.80 -6.06 0.41
N VAL A 40 12.29 -5.35 -0.61
CA VAL A 40 11.60 -5.22 -1.88
C VAL A 40 11.51 -6.56 -2.61
N GLU A 41 12.57 -7.36 -2.62
CA GLU A 41 12.57 -8.69 -3.23
C GLU A 41 11.59 -9.63 -2.52
N GLU A 42 11.55 -9.61 -1.17
CA GLU A 42 10.56 -10.34 -0.38
C GLU A 42 9.13 -9.96 -0.78
N LEU A 43 8.81 -8.66 -0.78
CA LEU A 43 7.45 -8.17 -1.05
C LEU A 43 7.05 -8.37 -2.51
N GLN A 44 7.97 -8.22 -3.45
CA GLN A 44 7.73 -8.47 -4.87
C GLN A 44 7.34 -9.94 -5.12
N THR A 45 8.05 -10.87 -4.48
CA THR A 45 7.73 -12.29 -4.56
C THR A 45 6.31 -12.56 -4.05
N LYS A 46 5.93 -12.01 -2.91
CA LYS A 46 4.57 -12.13 -2.36
C LYS A 46 3.51 -11.56 -3.32
N VAL A 47 3.76 -10.41 -3.91
CA VAL A 47 2.82 -9.81 -4.90
C VAL A 47 2.63 -10.73 -6.10
N GLN A 48 3.69 -11.38 -6.60
CA GLN A 48 3.58 -12.33 -7.71
C GLN A 48 2.74 -13.55 -7.32
N ASP A 49 2.92 -14.08 -6.12
CA ASP A 49 2.15 -15.22 -5.61
C ASP A 49 0.66 -14.90 -5.47
N ILE A 50 0.30 -13.79 -4.84
CA ILE A 50 -1.11 -13.40 -4.70
C ILE A 50 -1.75 -13.03 -6.05
N ARG A 51 -0.98 -12.44 -6.97
CA ARG A 51 -1.45 -12.22 -8.34
C ARG A 51 -1.78 -13.55 -9.01
N PHE A 52 -0.91 -14.53 -8.90
CA PHE A 52 -1.15 -15.85 -9.46
C PHE A 52 -2.40 -16.49 -8.86
N ILE A 53 -2.54 -16.49 -7.55
CA ILE A 53 -3.64 -17.14 -6.82
C ILE A 53 -4.98 -16.44 -7.09
N HIS A 54 -5.06 -15.12 -6.96
CA HIS A 54 -6.32 -14.38 -6.92
C HIS A 54 -6.71 -13.71 -8.23
N ILE A 55 -5.77 -13.50 -9.14
CA ILE A 55 -6.03 -12.78 -10.40
C ILE A 55 -5.90 -13.71 -11.60
N GLN A 56 -4.92 -14.62 -11.62
CA GLN A 56 -4.61 -15.46 -12.79
C GLN A 56 -5.22 -16.86 -12.70
N LYS A 57 -5.21 -17.48 -11.53
CA LYS A 57 -5.66 -18.86 -11.33
C LYS A 57 -7.19 -18.92 -11.32
N GLY A 58 -7.77 -19.49 -12.34
CA GLY A 58 -9.23 -19.71 -12.44
C GLY A 58 -9.95 -18.86 -13.47
N ASP A 59 -9.24 -17.96 -14.13
CA ASP A 59 -9.85 -17.14 -15.18
C ASP A 59 -9.23 -17.46 -16.55
N SER A 60 -9.93 -18.26 -17.34
CA SER A 60 -9.58 -18.54 -18.74
C SER A 60 -9.76 -17.31 -19.64
N ASN A 61 -10.43 -16.27 -19.13
CA ASN A 61 -10.77 -15.07 -19.88
C ASN A 61 -9.71 -13.98 -19.67
N LYS A 62 -8.92 -13.66 -20.71
CA LYS A 62 -7.86 -12.63 -20.65
C LYS A 62 -8.32 -11.27 -20.11
N LYS A 63 -9.63 -10.93 -20.26
CA LYS A 63 -10.20 -9.67 -19.77
C LYS A 63 -10.24 -9.57 -18.24
N ASN A 64 -10.31 -10.69 -17.54
CA ASN A 64 -10.40 -10.70 -16.07
C ASN A 64 -9.03 -10.77 -15.37
N ARG A 65 -7.95 -10.83 -16.13
CA ARG A 65 -6.57 -10.75 -15.60
C ARG A 65 -6.12 -9.32 -15.27
N SER A 66 -6.98 -8.33 -15.59
CA SER A 66 -6.77 -6.96 -15.14
C SER A 66 -6.99 -6.87 -13.63
N GLY A 67 -6.23 -6.03 -12.98
CA GLY A 67 -6.30 -5.80 -11.55
C GLY A 67 -4.92 -5.47 -11.00
N ASN A 68 -4.89 -5.03 -9.77
CA ASN A 68 -3.68 -4.72 -9.03
C ASN A 68 -3.53 -5.67 -7.86
N ALA A 69 -2.32 -6.07 -7.55
CA ALA A 69 -1.95 -6.81 -6.36
C ALA A 69 -0.98 -5.96 -5.54
N ALA A 70 -1.16 -5.97 -4.23
CA ALA A 70 -0.32 -5.23 -3.31
C ALA A 70 -0.15 -5.98 -2.00
N VAL A 71 0.96 -5.73 -1.31
CA VAL A 71 1.28 -6.29 0.00
C VAL A 71 1.82 -5.19 0.91
N VAL A 72 1.59 -5.34 2.20
CA VAL A 72 2.23 -4.52 3.22
C VAL A 72 2.95 -5.37 4.25
N LYS A 73 4.04 -4.83 4.77
CA LYS A 73 4.75 -5.32 5.95
C LYS A 73 5.00 -4.14 6.87
N LEU A 74 4.38 -4.17 8.05
CA LEU A 74 4.64 -3.20 9.11
C LEU A 74 5.47 -3.84 10.21
N GLU A 75 6.61 -3.25 10.51
CA GLU A 75 7.51 -3.63 11.61
C GLU A 75 7.40 -2.59 12.72
N ILE A 76 7.07 -3.03 13.94
CA ILE A 76 6.98 -2.17 15.12
C ILE A 76 8.02 -2.57 16.19
N PRO A 77 8.42 -1.65 17.09
CA PRO A 77 9.51 -1.90 18.04
C PRO A 77 9.28 -3.04 19.02
N THR A 78 8.05 -3.47 19.22
CA THR A 78 7.72 -4.64 20.05
C THR A 78 8.19 -5.97 19.47
N GLY A 79 8.70 -5.97 18.23
CA GLY A 79 9.05 -7.15 17.46
C GLY A 79 7.88 -7.80 16.74
N LYS A 80 6.65 -7.26 16.92
CA LYS A 80 5.49 -7.71 16.14
C LYS A 80 5.56 -7.20 14.71
N VAL A 81 5.21 -8.07 13.77
CA VAL A 81 5.18 -7.78 12.34
C VAL A 81 3.77 -8.05 11.82
N TYR A 82 3.20 -7.07 11.12
CA TYR A 82 1.93 -7.22 10.40
C TYR A 82 2.22 -7.42 8.92
N ASN A 83 1.69 -8.51 8.37
CA ASN A 83 1.79 -8.82 6.95
C ASN A 83 0.39 -8.96 6.39
N LEU A 84 0.02 -8.13 5.41
CA LEU A 84 -1.27 -8.18 4.74
C LEU A 84 -1.09 -8.16 3.23
N GLU A 85 -2.03 -8.78 2.55
CA GLU A 85 -2.07 -8.93 1.09
C GLU A 85 -3.44 -8.49 0.59
N ALA A 86 -3.50 -7.81 -0.54
CA ALA A 86 -4.78 -7.46 -1.16
C ALA A 86 -4.67 -7.44 -2.70
N THR A 87 -5.84 -7.55 -3.33
CA THR A 87 -5.98 -7.31 -4.77
C THR A 87 -7.14 -6.34 -5.03
N SER A 88 -7.20 -5.76 -6.21
CA SER A 88 -8.33 -4.93 -6.63
C SER A 88 -9.59 -5.74 -7.01
N LYS A 89 -9.66 -7.03 -6.70
CA LYS A 89 -10.89 -7.84 -6.82
C LYS A 89 -11.83 -7.52 -5.65
N ARG A 90 -13.15 -7.46 -5.90
CA ARG A 90 -14.15 -7.11 -4.87
C ARG A 90 -14.15 -8.10 -3.72
N ASP A 91 -14.30 -9.38 -4.04
CA ASP A 91 -14.50 -10.46 -3.06
C ASP A 91 -13.44 -11.55 -3.22
N PRO A 92 -12.16 -11.27 -2.89
CA PRO A 92 -11.14 -12.31 -2.91
C PRO A 92 -11.30 -13.22 -1.69
N LEU A 93 -10.98 -14.52 -1.84
CA LEU A 93 -10.99 -15.46 -0.73
C LEU A 93 -9.77 -15.24 0.19
N ASN A 94 -10.01 -15.18 1.50
CA ASN A 94 -8.98 -15.17 2.55
C ASN A 94 -8.03 -13.96 2.58
N ILE A 95 -8.31 -12.91 1.81
CA ILE A 95 -7.58 -11.63 1.87
C ILE A 95 -8.59 -10.47 1.91
N PRO A 96 -8.20 -9.26 2.34
CA PRO A 96 -9.10 -8.12 2.43
C PRO A 96 -9.91 -7.87 1.16
N GLY A 97 -11.22 -7.84 1.30
CA GLY A 97 -12.19 -7.52 0.26
C GLY A 97 -12.63 -6.06 0.28
N GLU A 98 -13.65 -5.75 -0.53
CA GLU A 98 -14.38 -4.49 -0.43
C GLU A 98 -15.22 -4.53 0.85
N GLU A 99 -15.08 -3.54 1.71
CA GLU A 99 -15.86 -3.44 2.93
C GLU A 99 -16.97 -2.40 2.78
N ASP A 100 -18.16 -2.73 3.27
CA ASP A 100 -19.30 -1.82 3.30
C ASP A 100 -19.17 -0.79 4.44
N GLY A 101 -19.73 0.40 4.23
CA GLY A 101 -19.67 1.60 5.05
C GLY A 101 -19.33 1.45 6.54
N PRO A 102 -20.11 0.70 7.37
CA PRO A 102 -19.84 0.59 8.81
C PRO A 102 -18.55 -0.15 9.17
N LYS A 103 -18.00 -0.94 8.26
CA LYS A 103 -16.76 -1.70 8.45
C LYS A 103 -15.53 -0.99 7.91
N GLN A 104 -15.71 0.09 7.16
CA GLN A 104 -14.61 0.89 6.66
C GLN A 104 -13.95 1.65 7.80
N PHE A 105 -12.64 1.48 7.98
CA PHE A 105 -11.87 2.25 8.95
C PHE A 105 -11.64 3.69 8.44
N PHE A 106 -11.30 3.80 7.15
CA PHE A 106 -11.17 5.06 6.43
C PHE A 106 -12.24 5.18 5.36
N LEU A 107 -12.74 6.38 5.13
CA LEU A 107 -13.68 6.62 4.02
C LEU A 107 -12.97 6.51 2.67
N PRO A 108 -13.61 5.90 1.66
CA PRO A 108 -13.05 5.86 0.31
C PRO A 108 -12.81 7.27 -0.24
N ARG A 109 -11.71 7.44 -0.96
CA ARG A 109 -11.30 8.69 -1.58
C ARG A 109 -11.51 8.65 -3.09
N PHE A 110 -11.78 9.81 -3.67
CA PHE A 110 -12.03 9.91 -5.10
C PHE A 110 -10.72 9.85 -5.90
N ASP A 111 -10.65 8.91 -6.84
CA ASP A 111 -9.58 8.86 -7.83
C ASP A 111 -9.96 9.74 -9.03
N ARG A 112 -9.20 10.81 -9.21
CA ARG A 112 -9.46 11.79 -10.26
C ARG A 112 -9.25 11.24 -11.67
N ALA A 113 -8.30 10.32 -11.85
CA ALA A 113 -8.00 9.76 -13.16
C ALA A 113 -9.11 8.82 -13.66
N ARG A 114 -9.65 7.99 -12.75
CA ARG A 114 -10.73 7.04 -13.08
C ARG A 114 -12.13 7.61 -12.92
N GLY A 115 -12.27 8.70 -12.18
CA GLY A 115 -13.58 9.28 -11.89
C GLY A 115 -14.46 8.43 -10.95
N CYS A 116 -13.85 7.63 -10.05
CA CYS A 116 -14.57 6.76 -9.10
C CYS A 116 -13.89 6.76 -7.73
N LEU A 117 -14.56 6.18 -6.74
CA LEU A 117 -13.98 5.94 -5.41
C LEU A 117 -12.97 4.79 -5.46
N ASN A 118 -12.03 4.77 -4.52
CA ASN A 118 -10.95 3.79 -4.43
C ASN A 118 -11.25 2.56 -3.55
N GLU A 119 -12.52 2.34 -3.20
CA GLU A 119 -12.92 1.25 -2.28
C GLU A 119 -12.47 -0.16 -2.71
N CYS A 120 -12.35 -0.38 -4.03
CA CYS A 120 -11.87 -1.64 -4.57
C CYS A 120 -10.35 -1.73 -4.73
N ASP A 121 -9.60 -0.64 -4.51
CA ASP A 121 -8.17 -0.63 -4.73
C ASP A 121 -7.44 -1.46 -3.67
N ALA A 122 -6.41 -2.20 -4.10
CA ALA A 122 -5.65 -3.07 -3.21
C ALA A 122 -5.03 -2.30 -2.06
N GLU A 123 -4.45 -1.14 -2.34
CA GLU A 123 -3.79 -0.27 -1.36
C GLU A 123 -4.77 0.28 -0.33
N TYR A 124 -5.95 0.74 -0.78
CA TYR A 124 -7.01 1.20 0.13
C TYR A 124 -7.42 0.11 1.11
N LYS A 125 -7.65 -1.11 0.62
CA LYS A 125 -8.00 -2.26 1.45
C LYS A 125 -6.93 -2.59 2.46
N LEU A 126 -5.64 -2.51 2.06
CA LEU A 126 -4.52 -2.75 2.96
C LEU A 126 -4.45 -1.73 4.09
N PHE A 127 -4.63 -0.44 3.81
CA PHE A 127 -4.66 0.59 4.86
C PHE A 127 -5.84 0.39 5.82
N ASN A 128 -7.04 0.04 5.32
CA ASN A 128 -8.19 -0.25 6.16
C ASN A 128 -7.95 -1.47 7.05
N ALA A 129 -7.54 -2.60 6.47
CA ALA A 129 -7.32 -3.83 7.20
C ALA A 129 -6.18 -3.69 8.23
N LEU A 130 -5.09 -3.01 7.88
CA LEU A 130 -3.99 -2.76 8.80
C LEU A 130 -4.43 -1.89 9.97
N ALA A 131 -5.21 -0.82 9.73
CA ALA A 131 -5.72 0.02 10.80
C ALA A 131 -6.67 -0.73 11.73
N GLN A 132 -7.52 -1.60 11.20
CA GLN A 132 -8.37 -2.50 11.98
C GLN A 132 -7.56 -3.48 12.84
N ASP A 133 -6.49 -4.06 12.27
CA ASP A 133 -5.60 -4.98 12.99
C ASP A 133 -4.88 -4.27 14.14
N LEU A 134 -4.38 -3.06 13.90
CA LEU A 134 -3.74 -2.25 14.94
C LEU A 134 -4.72 -1.87 16.07
N GLU A 135 -5.95 -1.50 15.73
CA GLU A 135 -6.99 -1.19 16.71
C GLU A 135 -7.41 -2.44 17.50
N ARG A 136 -7.64 -3.57 16.83
CA ARG A 136 -7.98 -4.85 17.48
C ARG A 136 -6.91 -5.30 18.47
N ASP A 137 -5.65 -5.05 18.15
CA ASP A 137 -4.50 -5.44 18.98
C ASP A 137 -4.15 -4.38 20.03
N ASP A 138 -4.97 -3.34 20.20
CA ASP A 138 -4.83 -2.22 21.15
C ASP A 138 -3.45 -1.53 21.02
N VAL A 139 -2.98 -1.39 19.78
CA VAL A 139 -1.70 -0.71 19.49
C VAL A 139 -1.88 0.79 19.64
N SER A 140 -0.96 1.42 20.39
CA SER A 140 -0.97 2.88 20.59
C SER A 140 -0.93 3.64 19.27
N LEU A 141 -1.69 4.73 19.17
CA LEU A 141 -1.65 5.63 18.02
C LEU A 141 -0.28 6.30 17.83
N ASP A 142 0.50 6.42 18.91
CA ASP A 142 1.85 7.00 18.90
C ASP A 142 2.93 5.95 18.63
N ILE A 143 2.54 4.73 18.25
CA ILE A 143 3.51 3.66 17.95
C ILE A 143 4.46 4.10 16.83
N GLU A 144 5.73 3.88 17.02
CA GLU A 144 6.73 4.01 15.97
C GLU A 144 6.75 2.73 15.12
N GLY A 145 7.10 2.86 13.84
CA GLY A 145 7.22 1.70 12.97
C GLY A 145 7.63 2.07 11.56
N ILE A 146 7.90 1.05 10.75
CA ILE A 146 8.16 1.19 9.33
C ILE A 146 7.18 0.31 8.57
N LEU A 147 6.36 0.94 7.75
CA LEU A 147 5.42 0.29 6.85
C LEU A 147 5.99 0.28 5.43
N TYR A 148 6.29 -0.90 4.95
CA TYR A 148 6.65 -1.13 3.56
C TYR A 148 5.41 -1.58 2.79
N LEU A 149 5.06 -0.88 1.73
CA LEU A 149 4.00 -1.24 0.80
C LEU A 149 4.61 -1.51 -0.57
N TYR A 150 4.33 -2.68 -1.13
CA TYR A 150 4.67 -3.00 -2.51
C TYR A 150 3.39 -3.21 -3.32
N THR A 151 3.26 -2.53 -4.43
CA THR A 151 2.11 -2.60 -5.34
C THR A 151 2.58 -2.72 -6.79
N GLU A 152 1.84 -3.42 -7.64
CA GLU A 152 2.23 -3.57 -9.06
C GLU A 152 2.08 -2.27 -9.84
N LYS A 153 1.08 -1.46 -9.49
CA LYS A 153 0.85 -0.13 -10.06
C LYS A 153 1.00 0.89 -8.96
N ASP A 154 1.65 1.99 -9.26
CA ASP A 154 1.73 3.11 -8.34
C ASP A 154 0.34 3.56 -7.86
N MET A 155 0.27 4.10 -6.67
CA MET A 155 -1.01 4.46 -6.05
C MET A 155 -1.74 5.56 -6.83
N CYS A 156 -3.04 5.38 -6.99
CA CYS A 156 -3.94 6.41 -7.53
C CYS A 156 -4.05 7.62 -6.58
N SER A 157 -4.63 8.72 -7.05
CA SER A 157 -4.81 9.91 -6.23
C SER A 157 -5.63 9.66 -4.96
N GLY A 158 -6.65 8.81 -5.02
CA GLY A 158 -7.45 8.42 -3.86
C GLY A 158 -6.65 7.64 -2.82
N CYS A 159 -5.85 6.65 -3.27
CA CYS A 159 -5.00 5.87 -2.37
C CYS A 159 -3.87 6.70 -1.74
N ASN A 160 -3.32 7.67 -2.46
CA ASN A 160 -2.35 8.63 -1.90
C ASN A 160 -2.96 9.48 -0.78
N ILE A 161 -4.20 9.95 -0.94
CA ILE A 161 -4.92 10.69 0.11
C ILE A 161 -5.18 9.77 1.31
N THR A 162 -5.64 8.53 1.09
CA THR A 162 -5.82 7.56 2.18
C THR A 162 -4.52 7.33 2.96
N CYS A 163 -3.39 7.22 2.27
CA CYS A 163 -2.08 7.08 2.90
C CYS A 163 -1.68 8.34 3.69
N ASP A 164 -1.62 9.49 3.00
CA ASP A 164 -0.99 10.70 3.55
C ASP A 164 -1.90 11.47 4.52
N GLU A 165 -3.22 11.49 4.28
CA GLU A 165 -4.15 12.28 5.08
C GLU A 165 -4.94 11.42 6.08
N ASP A 166 -5.20 10.14 5.82
CA ASP A 166 -5.96 9.31 6.73
C ASP A 166 -5.04 8.43 7.59
N PHE A 167 -4.25 7.55 6.98
CA PHE A 167 -3.42 6.59 7.72
C PHE A 167 -2.30 7.28 8.51
N LYS A 168 -1.53 8.17 7.89
CA LYS A 168 -0.43 8.89 8.58
C LYS A 168 -0.92 9.90 9.60
N MET A 169 -2.13 10.47 9.44
CA MET A 169 -2.73 11.28 10.50
C MET A 169 -3.17 10.44 11.70
N ARG A 170 -3.62 9.21 11.47
CA ARG A 170 -4.02 8.29 12.55
C ARG A 170 -2.82 7.70 13.27
N PHE A 171 -1.73 7.39 12.54
CA PHE A 171 -0.49 6.78 13.05
C PHE A 171 0.73 7.63 12.63
N PRO A 172 0.93 8.80 13.26
CA PRO A 172 1.88 9.80 12.77
C PRO A 172 3.35 9.38 12.87
N ASN A 173 3.67 8.39 13.70
CA ASN A 173 5.05 7.94 13.92
C ASN A 173 5.37 6.67 13.10
N ILE A 174 4.44 6.16 12.29
CA ILE A 174 4.72 5.10 11.32
C ILE A 174 5.26 5.74 10.04
N GLN A 175 6.52 5.43 9.74
CA GLN A 175 7.12 5.80 8.46
C GLN A 175 6.56 4.87 7.36
N VAL A 176 6.00 5.44 6.30
CA VAL A 176 5.50 4.69 5.15
C VAL A 176 6.48 4.81 3.99
N ILE A 177 6.82 3.68 3.36
CA ILE A 177 7.70 3.58 2.18
C ILE A 177 6.98 2.73 1.15
N ILE A 178 6.87 3.23 -0.08
CA ILE A 178 6.09 2.61 -1.15
C ILE A 178 7.01 2.20 -2.30
N PHE A 179 6.80 0.98 -2.79
CA PHE A 179 7.47 0.45 -3.97
C PHE A 179 6.43 0.04 -5.01
N TYR A 180 6.74 0.24 -6.28
CA TYR A 180 5.83 -0.11 -7.38
C TYR A 180 6.58 -0.55 -8.64
N ASN A 181 5.91 -1.35 -9.51
CA ASN A 181 6.49 -1.80 -10.78
C ASN A 181 6.20 -0.85 -11.94
N GLN A 182 5.02 -0.25 -11.96
CA GLN A 182 4.55 0.53 -13.09
C GLN A 182 3.93 1.83 -12.59
N PRO A 183 4.19 2.97 -13.25
CA PRO A 183 3.51 4.20 -12.92
C PRO A 183 2.00 4.02 -13.08
N TYR A 184 1.24 4.78 -12.31
CA TYR A 184 -0.21 4.82 -12.45
C TYR A 184 -0.56 5.49 -13.79
N PRO A 185 -1.50 4.91 -14.59
CA PRO A 185 -1.87 5.43 -15.89
C PRO A 185 -2.56 6.80 -15.85
#